data_62c6cb6f24c7f57b7513f0eef0c89787
#
_entry.id   62c6cb6f24c7f57b7513f0eef0c89787
#
_cell.length_a   1.000
_cell.length_b   1.000
_cell.length_c   1.000
_cell.angle_alpha   90.00
_cell.angle_beta   90.00
_cell.angle_gamma   90.00
#
_symmetry.space_group_name_H-M   'P 1'
#
loop_
_entity.id
_entity.type
_entity.pdbx_description
1 polymer ?
#
loop_
_entity_poly.entity_id
_entity_poly.type
_entity_poly.pdbx_seq_one_letter_code
_entity_poly.pdbx_strand_id
1 'polypeptide(L)'
;VSVPILQLSALEGATRRRVGNRDEALLVGPTAAVAPVLAAIREGGDAAIVAFLRDVDRVELAVADLVVPRPVLDRAVVALEPALRAAIDHTVANLERYHRAQLVEDFSLEVEPGVVIGERFPPVRAAGLYVPFGTAIYPSSALMLCVPARVAGVERIVLASGVDPRTGEVPAAVLAAAALGGATEVWRVSGTAAVAAFAYGTESLRRVDVIAGPGGPYVAAAKQLVRGVVGVDLDAGPSEVLVLGLDAADADLLAADLISEAEHGETSCGVVVVTDEALARRVAAHLERRLASLPEPRREGILRQGREGRSAIVVAADEAAAIAFSEEVAAEHVIVHAADADAVAGRLRCAGTVCIGAYTPSVAGSYVAGTNHVLPTGGAARHSAGLSVTHFVRRQSFERITRDGLAALRPTIATWAGHEGLPGHLAAVDARLG
;
A
#
# COMPACT_ATOMS: atom_id res chain seq x y z
N VAL A 1 4.88 7.43 -32.48
CA VAL A 1 5.55 7.06 -31.21
C VAL A 1 4.45 6.84 -30.19
N SER A 2 4.37 5.67 -29.61
CA SER A 2 3.31 5.22 -28.70
C SER A 2 3.35 5.94 -27.35
N VAL A 3 4.55 6.26 -26.86
CA VAL A 3 4.80 7.03 -25.62
C VAL A 3 5.70 8.22 -26.00
N PRO A 4 5.32 9.47 -25.66
CA PRO A 4 6.03 10.67 -26.13
C PRO A 4 7.41 10.80 -25.48
N ILE A 5 8.36 11.36 -26.25
CA ILE A 5 9.65 11.86 -25.76
C ILE A 5 9.48 13.34 -25.45
N LEU A 6 9.76 13.75 -24.24
CA LEU A 6 9.54 15.11 -23.74
C LEU A 6 10.83 15.68 -23.15
N GLN A 7 11.11 16.96 -23.38
CA GLN A 7 12.20 17.66 -22.70
C GLN A 7 11.74 18.12 -21.33
N LEU A 8 12.48 17.78 -20.27
CA LEU A 8 12.12 18.17 -18.90
C LEU A 8 11.99 19.70 -18.74
N SER A 9 12.86 20.45 -19.41
CA SER A 9 12.84 21.91 -19.43
C SER A 9 11.60 22.54 -20.08
N ALA A 10 10.87 21.78 -20.89
CA ALA A 10 9.64 22.21 -21.55
C ALA A 10 8.36 21.74 -20.81
N LEU A 11 8.50 20.96 -19.74
CA LEU A 11 7.37 20.51 -18.95
C LEU A 11 6.94 21.57 -17.94
N GLU A 12 5.76 22.15 -18.14
CA GLU A 12 5.20 23.19 -17.28
C GLU A 12 3.75 22.89 -16.90
N GLY A 13 3.28 23.45 -15.79
CA GLY A 13 1.88 23.53 -15.37
C GLY A 13 1.17 22.17 -15.38
N ALA A 14 0.04 22.08 -16.09
CA ALA A 14 -0.78 20.86 -16.15
C ALA A 14 -0.06 19.69 -16.84
N THR A 15 0.76 19.95 -17.88
CA THR A 15 1.51 18.90 -18.58
C THR A 15 2.51 18.24 -17.65
N ARG A 16 3.23 19.02 -16.84
CA ARG A 16 4.18 18.50 -15.86
C ARG A 16 3.48 17.63 -14.80
N ARG A 17 2.31 18.08 -14.30
CA ARG A 17 1.54 17.30 -13.33
C ARG A 17 0.96 16.00 -13.90
N ARG A 18 0.65 15.93 -15.21
CA ARG A 18 0.15 14.70 -15.85
C ARG A 18 1.22 13.62 -15.93
N VAL A 19 2.47 14.00 -16.19
CA VAL A 19 3.58 13.04 -16.22
C VAL A 19 3.73 12.44 -14.82
N GLY A 20 3.64 11.13 -14.72
CA GLY A 20 3.65 10.44 -13.43
C GLY A 20 2.34 10.51 -12.66
N ASN A 21 1.22 10.89 -13.32
CA ASN A 21 -0.14 10.79 -12.75
C ASN A 21 -0.39 11.66 -11.49
N ARG A 22 0.05 12.94 -11.51
CA ARG A 22 -0.07 13.90 -10.39
C ARG A 22 -1.27 14.83 -10.52
N ASP A 23 -2.36 14.39 -11.15
CA ASP A 23 -3.59 15.18 -11.29
C ASP A 23 -4.53 14.90 -10.10
N GLU A 24 -4.73 15.91 -9.23
CA GLU A 24 -5.60 15.84 -8.05
C GLU A 24 -7.08 15.56 -8.39
N ALA A 25 -7.49 15.86 -9.62
CA ALA A 25 -8.87 15.62 -10.07
C ALA A 25 -9.28 14.15 -10.04
N LEU A 26 -8.31 13.21 -10.03
CA LEU A 26 -8.57 11.76 -9.97
C LEU A 26 -9.23 11.30 -8.66
N LEU A 27 -9.16 12.09 -7.58
CA LEU A 27 -9.69 11.71 -6.26
C LEU A 27 -11.04 12.37 -5.92
N VAL A 28 -11.39 13.50 -6.55
CA VAL A 28 -12.56 14.31 -6.17
C VAL A 28 -13.88 13.59 -6.51
N GLY A 29 -13.99 13.06 -7.72
CA GLY A 29 -15.21 12.36 -8.17
C GLY A 29 -15.55 11.11 -7.37
N PRO A 30 -14.60 10.21 -7.12
CA PRO A 30 -14.82 9.03 -6.30
C PRO A 30 -15.34 9.30 -4.90
N THR A 31 -14.84 10.35 -4.23
CA THR A 31 -15.25 10.69 -2.85
C THR A 31 -16.74 10.97 -2.74
N ALA A 32 -17.32 11.74 -3.67
CA ALA A 32 -18.73 12.05 -3.68
C ALA A 32 -19.61 10.79 -3.92
N ALA A 33 -19.15 9.86 -4.76
CA ALA A 33 -19.86 8.62 -5.05
C ALA A 33 -19.79 7.58 -3.91
N VAL A 34 -18.70 7.60 -3.13
CA VAL A 34 -18.45 6.61 -2.07
C VAL A 34 -19.21 6.93 -0.78
N ALA A 35 -19.34 8.19 -0.39
CA ALA A 35 -19.96 8.56 0.87
C ALA A 35 -21.37 7.97 1.09
N PRO A 36 -22.29 7.97 0.08
CA PRO A 36 -23.59 7.34 0.20
C PRO A 36 -23.52 5.81 0.42
N VAL A 37 -22.55 5.13 -0.20
CA VAL A 37 -22.35 3.68 -0.05
C VAL A 37 -21.94 3.34 1.37
N LEU A 38 -20.98 4.10 1.94
CA LEU A 38 -20.54 3.92 3.33
C LEU A 38 -21.68 4.13 4.30
N ALA A 39 -22.52 5.18 4.10
CA ALA A 39 -23.68 5.46 4.93
C ALA A 39 -24.71 4.32 4.84
N ALA A 40 -25.05 3.88 3.63
CA ALA A 40 -26.02 2.80 3.41
C ALA A 40 -25.61 1.49 4.10
N ILE A 41 -24.33 1.11 4.05
CA ILE A 41 -23.83 -0.11 4.70
C ILE A 41 -23.79 0.07 6.23
N ARG A 42 -23.42 1.23 6.73
CA ARG A 42 -23.43 1.53 8.15
C ARG A 42 -24.83 1.41 8.77
N GLU A 43 -25.87 1.79 8.03
CA GLU A 43 -27.25 1.78 8.49
C GLU A 43 -27.98 0.45 8.22
N GLY A 44 -27.69 -0.15 7.05
CA GLY A 44 -28.41 -1.32 6.55
C GLY A 44 -27.70 -2.66 6.74
N GLY A 45 -26.49 -2.67 7.29
CA GLY A 45 -25.75 -3.90 7.66
C GLY A 45 -25.57 -4.90 6.50
N ASP A 46 -25.73 -6.18 6.81
CA ASP A 46 -25.56 -7.28 5.85
C ASP A 46 -26.48 -7.14 4.61
N ALA A 47 -27.69 -6.67 4.81
CA ALA A 47 -28.66 -6.50 3.71
C ALA A 47 -28.15 -5.44 2.69
N ALA A 48 -27.55 -4.37 3.17
CA ALA A 48 -26.97 -3.34 2.31
C ALA A 48 -25.75 -3.84 1.55
N ILE A 49 -24.90 -4.69 2.17
CA ILE A 49 -23.78 -5.35 1.48
C ILE A 49 -24.29 -6.24 0.34
N VAL A 50 -25.25 -7.11 0.61
CA VAL A 50 -25.85 -7.99 -0.42
C VAL A 50 -26.45 -7.16 -1.55
N ALA A 51 -27.17 -6.08 -1.23
CA ALA A 51 -27.69 -5.16 -2.23
C ALA A 51 -26.59 -4.51 -3.08
N PHE A 52 -25.49 -4.05 -2.46
CA PHE A 52 -24.34 -3.51 -3.17
C PHE A 52 -23.73 -4.54 -4.13
N LEU A 53 -23.47 -5.76 -3.67
CA LEU A 53 -22.89 -6.82 -4.49
C LEU A 53 -23.76 -7.14 -5.71
N ARG A 54 -25.09 -7.19 -5.51
CA ARG A 54 -26.06 -7.42 -6.61
C ARG A 54 -26.08 -6.25 -7.60
N ASP A 55 -26.16 -5.02 -7.10
CA ASP A 55 -26.44 -3.84 -7.93
C ASP A 55 -25.16 -3.28 -8.62
N VAL A 56 -24.01 -3.40 -7.96
CA VAL A 56 -22.72 -2.90 -8.46
C VAL A 56 -21.89 -4.00 -9.11
N ASP A 57 -21.67 -5.12 -8.38
CA ASP A 57 -20.80 -6.19 -8.84
C ASP A 57 -21.51 -7.23 -9.69
N ARG A 58 -22.85 -7.17 -9.77
CA ARG A 58 -23.70 -8.15 -10.48
C ARG A 58 -23.56 -9.56 -9.94
N VAL A 59 -23.38 -9.67 -8.63
CA VAL A 59 -23.22 -10.94 -7.91
C VAL A 59 -24.37 -11.12 -6.93
N GLU A 60 -25.06 -12.24 -7.01
CA GLU A 60 -26.12 -12.62 -6.07
C GLU A 60 -25.55 -13.56 -5.00
N LEU A 61 -25.50 -13.09 -3.75
CA LEU A 61 -25.10 -13.87 -2.59
C LEU A 61 -26.17 -13.75 -1.49
N ALA A 62 -26.34 -14.82 -0.72
CA ALA A 62 -27.09 -14.74 0.52
C ALA A 62 -26.18 -14.20 1.64
N VAL A 63 -26.76 -13.63 2.69
CA VAL A 63 -26.01 -13.15 3.87
C VAL A 63 -25.13 -14.26 4.48
N ALA A 64 -25.63 -15.50 4.52
CA ALA A 64 -24.88 -16.65 5.02
C ALA A 64 -23.62 -16.98 4.21
N ASP A 65 -23.55 -16.50 2.98
CA ASP A 65 -22.43 -16.77 2.06
C ASP A 65 -21.36 -15.67 2.08
N LEU A 66 -21.59 -14.56 2.81
CA LEU A 66 -20.63 -13.46 2.88
C LEU A 66 -19.27 -13.90 3.48
N VAL A 67 -19.27 -14.87 4.39
CA VAL A 67 -18.05 -15.43 4.98
C VAL A 67 -17.74 -16.77 4.31
N VAL A 68 -16.52 -16.92 3.83
CA VAL A 68 -16.03 -18.19 3.25
C VAL A 68 -15.85 -19.21 4.37
N PRO A 69 -16.52 -20.40 4.31
CA PRO A 69 -16.33 -21.43 5.32
C PRO A 69 -14.90 -21.96 5.35
N ARG A 70 -14.35 -22.20 6.56
CA ARG A 70 -12.97 -22.70 6.74
C ARG A 70 -12.65 -23.92 5.86
N PRO A 71 -13.51 -24.95 5.72
CA PRO A 71 -13.21 -26.10 4.86
C PRO A 71 -13.01 -25.72 3.37
N VAL A 72 -13.54 -24.58 2.90
CA VAL A 72 -13.31 -24.09 1.52
C VAL A 72 -11.87 -23.59 1.38
N LEU A 73 -11.36 -22.85 2.38
CA LEU A 73 -9.96 -22.41 2.39
C LEU A 73 -9.01 -23.63 2.43
N ASP A 74 -9.30 -24.60 3.28
CA ASP A 74 -8.46 -25.80 3.43
C ASP A 74 -8.42 -26.60 2.12
N ARG A 75 -9.56 -26.77 1.44
CA ARG A 75 -9.60 -27.39 0.11
C ARG A 75 -8.83 -26.61 -0.94
N ALA A 76 -8.89 -25.28 -0.92
CA ALA A 76 -8.13 -24.44 -1.85
C ALA A 76 -6.63 -24.65 -1.71
N VAL A 77 -6.11 -24.79 -0.49
CA VAL A 77 -4.70 -25.10 -0.23
C VAL A 77 -4.32 -26.49 -0.75
N VAL A 78 -5.15 -27.49 -0.53
CA VAL A 78 -4.89 -28.87 -1.00
C VAL A 78 -4.94 -28.97 -2.53
N ALA A 79 -5.79 -28.19 -3.17
CA ALA A 79 -5.97 -28.21 -4.62
C ALA A 79 -4.95 -27.37 -5.40
N LEU A 80 -4.01 -26.68 -4.72
CA LEU A 80 -2.97 -25.92 -5.41
C LEU A 80 -2.11 -26.81 -6.30
N GLU A 81 -1.86 -26.31 -7.51
CA GLU A 81 -0.84 -26.87 -8.38
C GLU A 81 0.53 -26.85 -7.67
N PRO A 82 1.34 -27.91 -7.76
CA PRO A 82 2.62 -27.99 -7.05
C PRO A 82 3.58 -26.83 -7.33
N ALA A 83 3.63 -26.34 -8.56
CA ALA A 83 4.47 -25.21 -8.93
C ALA A 83 4.03 -23.90 -8.24
N LEU A 84 2.71 -23.63 -8.23
CA LEU A 84 2.16 -22.45 -7.54
C LEU A 84 2.33 -22.58 -6.02
N ARG A 85 2.16 -23.77 -5.46
CA ARG A 85 2.42 -24.02 -4.03
C ARG A 85 3.86 -23.71 -3.67
N ALA A 86 4.84 -24.20 -4.43
CA ALA A 86 6.26 -23.91 -4.20
C ALA A 86 6.58 -22.41 -4.31
N ALA A 87 5.99 -21.71 -5.28
CA ALA A 87 6.14 -20.26 -5.43
C ALA A 87 5.58 -19.51 -4.22
N ILE A 88 4.40 -19.86 -3.72
CA ILE A 88 3.80 -19.29 -2.52
C ILE A 88 4.69 -19.53 -1.30
N ASP A 89 5.14 -20.76 -1.07
CA ASP A 89 5.99 -21.10 0.07
C ASP A 89 7.31 -20.31 0.04
N HIS A 90 7.93 -20.15 -1.12
CA HIS A 90 9.15 -19.34 -1.30
C HIS A 90 8.88 -17.85 -0.98
N THR A 91 7.80 -17.29 -1.52
CA THR A 91 7.39 -15.89 -1.27
C THR A 91 7.13 -15.66 0.21
N VAL A 92 6.38 -16.55 0.87
CA VAL A 92 6.07 -16.46 2.31
C VAL A 92 7.36 -16.46 3.14
N ALA A 93 8.31 -17.35 2.84
CA ALA A 93 9.57 -17.42 3.57
C ALA A 93 10.39 -16.13 3.51
N ASN A 94 10.46 -15.49 2.32
CA ASN A 94 11.18 -14.23 2.13
C ASN A 94 10.44 -13.05 2.77
N LEU A 95 9.11 -12.98 2.63
CA LEU A 95 8.28 -11.98 3.30
C LEU A 95 8.41 -12.06 4.82
N GLU A 96 8.36 -13.26 5.41
CA GLU A 96 8.55 -13.43 6.85
C GLU A 96 9.92 -12.92 7.30
N ARG A 97 10.98 -13.27 6.57
CA ARG A 97 12.34 -12.83 6.90
C ARG A 97 12.45 -11.31 6.90
N TYR A 98 11.92 -10.66 5.86
CA TYR A 98 11.95 -9.22 5.71
C TYR A 98 11.11 -8.54 6.79
N HIS A 99 9.87 -8.96 6.97
CA HIS A 99 8.96 -8.33 7.91
C HIS A 99 9.34 -8.58 9.39
N ARG A 100 10.01 -9.72 9.72
CA ARG A 100 10.58 -9.93 11.06
C ARG A 100 11.69 -8.92 11.38
N ALA A 101 12.48 -8.51 10.39
CA ALA A 101 13.51 -7.49 10.57
C ALA A 101 12.93 -6.06 10.82
N GLN A 102 11.65 -5.85 10.56
CA GLN A 102 10.95 -4.58 10.81
C GLN A 102 10.29 -4.51 12.19
N LEU A 103 10.28 -5.59 12.98
CA LEU A 103 9.69 -5.58 14.31
C LEU A 103 10.43 -4.58 15.21
N VAL A 104 9.64 -3.76 15.90
CA VAL A 104 10.15 -2.77 16.85
C VAL A 104 10.17 -3.39 18.24
N GLU A 105 11.29 -3.27 18.94
CA GLU A 105 11.44 -3.76 20.30
C GLU A 105 10.90 -2.78 21.33
N ASP A 106 10.28 -3.32 22.39
CA ASP A 106 9.90 -2.53 23.57
C ASP A 106 11.16 -1.97 24.24
N PHE A 107 11.08 -0.76 24.76
CA PHE A 107 12.17 -0.19 25.53
C PHE A 107 11.69 0.51 26.79
N SER A 108 12.59 0.66 27.77
CA SER A 108 12.40 1.48 28.95
C SER A 108 13.67 2.25 29.30
N LEU A 109 13.49 3.46 29.82
CA LEU A 109 14.55 4.38 30.21
C LEU A 109 14.23 4.99 31.56
N GLU A 110 15.15 4.93 32.50
CA GLU A 110 15.09 5.74 33.74
C GLU A 110 15.63 7.13 33.43
N VAL A 111 14.76 8.13 33.39
CA VAL A 111 15.11 9.52 33.04
C VAL A 111 15.57 10.32 34.24
N GLU A 112 15.06 9.98 35.42
CA GLU A 112 15.50 10.46 36.73
C GLU A 112 15.35 9.35 37.75
N PRO A 113 16.03 9.39 38.90
CA PRO A 113 15.91 8.35 39.92
C PRO A 113 14.47 8.07 40.32
N GLY A 114 14.02 6.84 40.07
CA GLY A 114 12.65 6.41 40.33
C GLY A 114 11.60 6.83 39.32
N VAL A 115 12.01 7.38 38.14
CA VAL A 115 11.12 7.77 37.03
C VAL A 115 11.50 6.97 35.80
N VAL A 116 10.77 5.91 35.51
CA VAL A 116 10.96 5.03 34.34
C VAL A 116 9.85 5.27 33.33
N ILE A 117 10.24 5.59 32.10
CA ILE A 117 9.35 5.73 30.95
C ILE A 117 9.74 4.73 29.86
N GLY A 118 8.82 4.43 28.94
CA GLY A 118 9.14 3.55 27.83
C GLY A 118 8.02 3.42 26.83
N GLU A 119 8.24 2.59 25.84
CA GLU A 119 7.24 2.26 24.81
C GLU A 119 7.11 0.75 24.66
N ARG A 120 5.89 0.34 24.33
CA ARG A 120 5.55 -1.02 23.92
C ARG A 120 4.86 -0.99 22.58
N PHE A 121 4.98 -2.09 21.83
CA PHE A 121 4.43 -2.20 20.48
C PHE A 121 3.47 -3.38 20.36
N PRO A 122 2.36 -3.40 21.14
CA PRO A 122 1.38 -4.47 21.02
C PRO A 122 0.70 -4.46 19.64
N PRO A 123 0.40 -5.66 19.08
CA PRO A 123 -0.37 -5.75 17.85
C PRO A 123 -1.78 -5.19 18.01
N VAL A 124 -2.40 -4.77 16.90
CA VAL A 124 -3.84 -4.56 16.83
C VAL A 124 -4.54 -5.92 16.99
N ARG A 125 -5.80 -5.93 17.44
CA ARG A 125 -6.54 -7.19 17.64
C ARG A 125 -7.04 -7.77 16.33
N ALA A 126 -7.44 -6.91 15.40
CA ALA A 126 -8.01 -7.32 14.12
C ALA A 126 -7.55 -6.43 12.99
N ALA A 127 -7.15 -7.05 11.87
CA ALA A 127 -6.81 -6.38 10.62
C ALA A 127 -7.75 -6.81 9.51
N GLY A 128 -8.29 -5.84 8.75
CA GLY A 128 -9.07 -6.03 7.54
C GLY A 128 -8.20 -5.78 6.32
N LEU A 129 -8.02 -6.80 5.51
CA LEU A 129 -7.11 -6.81 4.38
C LEU A 129 -7.91 -6.89 3.08
N TYR A 130 -7.76 -5.91 2.21
CA TYR A 130 -8.49 -5.86 0.95
C TYR A 130 -7.61 -6.28 -0.22
N VAL A 131 -8.06 -7.30 -0.97
CA VAL A 131 -7.44 -7.73 -2.22
C VAL A 131 -8.38 -7.43 -3.38
N PRO A 132 -7.97 -6.59 -4.34
CA PRO A 132 -8.80 -6.26 -5.49
C PRO A 132 -9.04 -7.50 -6.37
N PHE A 133 -10.19 -7.48 -7.06
CA PHE A 133 -10.58 -8.46 -8.07
C PHE A 133 -11.12 -7.71 -9.29
N GLY A 134 -10.87 -8.23 -10.49
CA GLY A 134 -11.42 -7.63 -11.72
C GLY A 134 -10.56 -7.98 -12.94
N THR A 135 -9.63 -7.12 -13.32
CA THR A 135 -8.77 -7.31 -14.52
C THR A 135 -7.76 -8.46 -14.37
N ALA A 136 -7.43 -8.81 -13.13
CA ALA A 136 -6.57 -9.94 -12.77
C ALA A 136 -6.95 -10.50 -11.40
N ILE A 137 -6.39 -11.67 -11.06
CA ILE A 137 -6.42 -12.26 -9.73
C ILE A 137 -5.06 -12.02 -9.07
N TYR A 138 -5.06 -11.65 -7.78
CA TYR A 138 -3.86 -11.20 -7.07
C TYR A 138 -3.57 -12.06 -5.82
N PRO A 139 -3.18 -13.34 -5.96
CA PRO A 139 -2.79 -14.17 -4.81
C PRO A 139 -1.54 -13.62 -4.12
N SER A 140 -0.62 -12.99 -4.85
CA SER A 140 0.56 -12.31 -4.27
C SER A 140 0.16 -11.21 -3.30
N SER A 141 -0.85 -10.37 -3.63
CA SER A 141 -1.34 -9.32 -2.73
C SER A 141 -1.92 -9.89 -1.44
N ALA A 142 -2.58 -11.06 -1.48
CA ALA A 142 -3.04 -11.73 -0.26
C ALA A 142 -1.85 -12.07 0.66
N LEU A 143 -0.72 -12.53 0.12
CA LEU A 143 0.50 -12.80 0.90
C LEU A 143 1.12 -11.53 1.44
N MET A 144 1.24 -10.48 0.60
CA MET A 144 1.81 -9.17 0.97
C MET A 144 1.05 -8.50 2.13
N LEU A 145 -0.24 -8.80 2.27
CA LEU A 145 -1.09 -8.27 3.32
C LEU A 145 -1.11 -9.17 4.57
N CYS A 146 -1.31 -10.47 4.38
CA CYS A 146 -1.50 -11.40 5.50
C CYS A 146 -0.20 -11.67 6.25
N VAL A 147 0.94 -11.81 5.55
CA VAL A 147 2.21 -12.17 6.20
C VAL A 147 2.68 -11.09 7.19
N PRO A 148 2.76 -9.79 6.85
CA PRO A 148 3.15 -8.77 7.83
C PRO A 148 2.17 -8.64 9.00
N ALA A 149 0.86 -8.81 8.79
CA ALA A 149 -0.13 -8.83 9.87
C ALA A 149 0.11 -10.00 10.82
N ARG A 150 0.38 -11.19 10.28
CA ARG A 150 0.73 -12.38 11.09
C ARG A 150 2.06 -12.20 11.82
N VAL A 151 3.10 -11.68 11.16
CA VAL A 151 4.41 -11.41 11.78
C VAL A 151 4.31 -10.40 12.91
N ALA A 152 3.45 -9.39 12.77
CA ALA A 152 3.14 -8.43 13.82
C ALA A 152 2.41 -9.04 15.03
N GLY A 153 1.84 -10.25 14.89
CA GLY A 153 1.10 -10.92 15.95
C GLY A 153 -0.39 -10.60 16.00
N VAL A 154 -1.00 -10.14 14.89
CA VAL A 154 -2.44 -9.90 14.82
C VAL A 154 -3.20 -11.22 14.97
N GLU A 155 -4.15 -11.27 15.92
CA GLU A 155 -4.90 -12.49 16.21
C GLU A 155 -6.00 -12.78 15.18
N ARG A 156 -6.68 -11.72 14.72
CA ARG A 156 -7.78 -11.84 13.76
C ARG A 156 -7.40 -11.12 12.45
N ILE A 157 -7.08 -11.90 11.43
CA ILE A 157 -6.69 -11.43 10.10
C ILE A 157 -7.82 -11.76 9.13
N VAL A 158 -8.54 -10.74 8.70
CA VAL A 158 -9.69 -10.88 7.81
C VAL A 158 -9.31 -10.38 6.42
N LEU A 159 -9.41 -11.24 5.41
CA LEU A 159 -9.22 -10.85 4.03
C LEU A 159 -10.57 -10.71 3.35
N ALA A 160 -10.82 -9.59 2.66
CA ALA A 160 -11.96 -9.41 1.77
C ALA A 160 -11.51 -9.31 0.32
N SER A 161 -12.21 -9.97 -0.57
CA SER A 161 -11.99 -9.90 -2.01
C SER A 161 -13.32 -10.03 -2.76
N GLY A 162 -13.35 -9.46 -3.97
CA GLY A 162 -14.43 -9.71 -4.90
C GLY A 162 -14.46 -11.17 -5.34
N VAL A 163 -15.58 -11.57 -5.92
CA VAL A 163 -15.85 -12.93 -6.41
C VAL A 163 -15.96 -12.93 -7.93
N ASP A 164 -15.67 -14.08 -8.56
CA ASP A 164 -15.98 -14.30 -9.98
C ASP A 164 -17.51 -14.31 -10.15
N PRO A 165 -18.10 -13.39 -10.93
CA PRO A 165 -19.55 -13.32 -11.12
C PRO A 165 -20.19 -14.61 -11.68
N ARG A 166 -19.39 -15.45 -12.34
CA ARG A 166 -19.87 -16.72 -12.91
C ARG A 166 -20.01 -17.82 -11.87
N THR A 167 -19.24 -17.77 -10.79
CA THR A 167 -19.18 -18.84 -9.78
C THR A 167 -19.66 -18.37 -8.40
N GLY A 168 -19.69 -17.06 -8.14
CA GLY A 168 -19.93 -16.48 -6.81
C GLY A 168 -18.79 -16.72 -5.81
N GLU A 169 -17.62 -17.19 -6.28
CA GLU A 169 -16.53 -17.60 -5.42
C GLU A 169 -15.30 -16.66 -5.55
N VAL A 170 -14.60 -16.47 -4.45
CA VAL A 170 -13.25 -15.90 -4.48
C VAL A 170 -12.32 -16.87 -5.19
N PRO A 171 -11.44 -16.43 -6.11
CA PRO A 171 -10.53 -17.33 -6.82
C PRO A 171 -9.73 -18.24 -5.89
N ALA A 172 -9.66 -19.52 -6.21
CA ALA A 172 -9.02 -20.54 -5.36
C ALA A 172 -7.56 -20.21 -5.00
N ALA A 173 -6.80 -19.62 -5.93
CA ALA A 173 -5.43 -19.19 -5.67
C ALA A 173 -5.36 -18.07 -4.61
N VAL A 174 -6.32 -17.14 -4.57
CA VAL A 174 -6.41 -16.09 -3.55
C VAL A 174 -6.79 -16.70 -2.19
N LEU A 175 -7.76 -17.63 -2.16
CA LEU A 175 -8.13 -18.34 -0.93
C LEU A 175 -6.96 -19.11 -0.33
N ALA A 176 -6.22 -19.83 -1.17
CA ALA A 176 -5.05 -20.60 -0.74
C ALA A 176 -3.93 -19.69 -0.24
N ALA A 177 -3.62 -18.60 -0.97
CA ALA A 177 -2.63 -17.61 -0.55
C ALA A 177 -3.02 -16.93 0.77
N ALA A 178 -4.29 -16.57 0.95
CA ALA A 178 -4.80 -16.01 2.20
C ALA A 178 -4.60 -16.97 3.37
N ALA A 179 -4.98 -18.25 3.19
CA ALA A 179 -4.82 -19.27 4.22
C ALA A 179 -3.34 -19.51 4.59
N LEU A 180 -2.46 -19.63 3.58
CA LEU A 180 -1.01 -19.82 3.77
C LEU A 180 -0.33 -18.57 4.34
N GLY A 181 -0.84 -17.38 3.99
CA GLY A 181 -0.41 -16.11 4.55
C GLY A 181 -0.82 -15.90 6.00
N GLY A 182 -1.83 -16.63 6.49
CA GLY A 182 -2.30 -16.56 7.88
C GLY A 182 -3.65 -15.87 8.09
N ALA A 183 -4.45 -15.69 7.04
CA ALA A 183 -5.82 -15.20 7.20
C ALA A 183 -6.66 -16.16 8.06
N THR A 184 -7.36 -15.59 9.04
CA THR A 184 -8.28 -16.34 9.92
C THR A 184 -9.67 -16.41 9.34
N GLU A 185 -10.07 -15.39 8.57
CA GLU A 185 -11.35 -15.25 7.91
C GLU A 185 -11.16 -14.74 6.48
N VAL A 186 -12.04 -15.14 5.56
CA VAL A 186 -12.12 -14.55 4.21
C VAL A 186 -13.57 -14.18 3.93
N TRP A 187 -13.78 -12.96 3.41
CA TRP A 187 -15.11 -12.43 3.09
C TRP A 187 -15.28 -12.25 1.57
N ARG A 188 -16.46 -12.62 1.06
CA ARG A 188 -16.90 -12.38 -0.31
C ARG A 188 -17.48 -10.97 -0.43
N VAL A 189 -16.70 -9.97 -0.13
CA VAL A 189 -17.11 -8.56 -0.14
C VAL A 189 -16.09 -7.73 -0.89
N SER A 190 -16.52 -6.94 -1.86
CA SER A 190 -15.63 -6.18 -2.74
C SER A 190 -15.64 -4.69 -2.46
N GLY A 191 -14.63 -4.00 -2.99
CA GLY A 191 -14.60 -2.56 -3.17
C GLY A 191 -14.89 -1.75 -1.92
N THR A 192 -15.72 -0.72 -2.08
CA THR A 192 -16.14 0.18 -1.00
C THR A 192 -16.95 -0.52 0.07
N ALA A 193 -17.68 -1.59 -0.29
CA ALA A 193 -18.45 -2.37 0.68
C ALA A 193 -17.54 -3.11 1.66
N ALA A 194 -16.41 -3.64 1.20
CA ALA A 194 -15.42 -4.25 2.09
C ALA A 194 -14.86 -3.24 3.09
N VAL A 195 -14.51 -2.03 2.63
CA VAL A 195 -14.02 -0.95 3.50
C VAL A 195 -15.07 -0.55 4.54
N ALA A 196 -16.35 -0.43 4.13
CA ALA A 196 -17.45 -0.12 5.05
C ALA A 196 -17.64 -1.22 6.10
N ALA A 197 -17.66 -2.49 5.68
CA ALA A 197 -17.77 -3.64 6.57
C ALA A 197 -16.61 -3.72 7.57
N PHE A 198 -15.39 -3.46 7.15
CA PHE A 198 -14.22 -3.40 8.03
C PHE A 198 -14.34 -2.27 9.06
N ALA A 199 -14.77 -1.06 8.63
CA ALA A 199 -14.82 0.11 9.50
C ALA A 199 -15.97 0.06 10.51
N TYR A 200 -17.17 -0.31 10.06
CA TYR A 200 -18.39 -0.21 10.88
C TYR A 200 -18.83 -1.55 11.47
N GLY A 201 -18.50 -2.64 10.81
CA GLY A 201 -19.08 -3.95 11.08
C GLY A 201 -20.52 -4.06 10.57
N THR A 202 -21.04 -5.27 10.64
CA THR A 202 -22.44 -5.61 10.37
C THR A 202 -22.87 -6.71 11.33
N GLU A 203 -24.04 -7.30 11.14
CA GLU A 203 -24.53 -8.41 11.95
C GLU A 203 -23.63 -9.65 11.85
N SER A 204 -23.14 -9.96 10.64
CA SER A 204 -22.27 -11.13 10.38
C SER A 204 -20.78 -10.79 10.38
N LEU A 205 -20.42 -9.56 10.02
CA LEU A 205 -19.04 -9.15 9.78
C LEU A 205 -18.56 -8.20 10.89
N ARG A 206 -17.78 -8.72 11.84
CA ARG A 206 -17.25 -7.89 12.93
C ARG A 206 -16.22 -6.89 12.42
N ARG A 207 -16.34 -5.60 12.84
CA ARG A 207 -15.37 -4.55 12.50
C ARG A 207 -13.95 -4.92 12.89
N VAL A 208 -12.99 -4.21 12.27
CA VAL A 208 -11.55 -4.38 12.52
C VAL A 208 -10.95 -3.10 13.14
N ASP A 209 -9.68 -3.18 13.57
CA ASP A 209 -8.95 -2.05 14.15
C ASP A 209 -8.14 -1.29 13.08
N VAL A 210 -7.70 -1.98 12.04
CA VAL A 210 -6.93 -1.40 10.91
C VAL A 210 -7.36 -2.01 9.59
N ILE A 211 -7.41 -1.19 8.55
CA ILE A 211 -7.64 -1.61 7.16
C ILE A 211 -6.34 -1.44 6.39
N ALA A 212 -5.97 -2.47 5.62
CA ALA A 212 -4.82 -2.41 4.70
C ALA A 212 -5.16 -3.03 3.34
N GLY A 213 -4.46 -2.57 2.32
CA GLY A 213 -4.52 -3.13 0.97
C GLY A 213 -4.73 -2.10 -0.12
N PRO A 214 -4.25 -2.42 -1.34
CA PRO A 214 -4.39 -1.58 -2.51
C PRO A 214 -5.82 -1.61 -3.04
N GLY A 215 -6.20 -0.59 -3.81
CA GLY A 215 -7.48 -0.57 -4.47
C GLY A 215 -7.59 0.58 -5.48
N GLY A 216 -8.56 0.51 -6.36
CA GLY A 216 -8.86 1.59 -7.29
C GLY A 216 -9.32 2.88 -6.57
N PRO A 217 -9.58 3.98 -7.33
CA PRO A 217 -9.89 5.29 -6.75
C PRO A 217 -11.06 5.28 -5.76
N TYR A 218 -12.05 4.43 -5.95
CA TYR A 218 -13.21 4.32 -5.05
C TYR A 218 -12.83 3.69 -3.69
N VAL A 219 -11.93 2.69 -3.70
CA VAL A 219 -11.44 2.05 -2.46
C VAL A 219 -10.53 3.03 -1.71
N ALA A 220 -9.65 3.75 -2.42
CA ALA A 220 -8.82 4.78 -1.83
C ALA A 220 -9.65 5.88 -1.17
N ALA A 221 -10.69 6.39 -1.86
CA ALA A 221 -11.62 7.37 -1.31
C ALA A 221 -12.39 6.82 -0.09
N ALA A 222 -12.81 5.56 -0.12
CA ALA A 222 -13.47 4.91 1.02
C ALA A 222 -12.55 4.85 2.24
N LYS A 223 -11.29 4.43 2.05
CA LYS A 223 -10.26 4.39 3.10
C LYS A 223 -10.05 5.77 3.72
N GLN A 224 -9.96 6.83 2.91
CA GLN A 224 -9.84 8.20 3.41
C GLN A 224 -11.04 8.64 4.26
N LEU A 225 -12.26 8.33 3.83
CA LEU A 225 -13.48 8.72 4.55
C LEU A 225 -13.66 8.01 5.89
N VAL A 226 -13.11 6.81 6.06
CA VAL A 226 -13.24 6.04 7.32
C VAL A 226 -12.07 6.24 8.29
N ARG A 227 -11.04 7.04 7.96
CA ARG A 227 -9.85 7.27 8.82
C ARG A 227 -10.18 7.76 10.24
N GLY A 228 -11.31 8.42 10.42
CA GLY A 228 -11.78 8.85 11.76
C GLY A 228 -12.39 7.73 12.60
N VAL A 229 -12.60 6.54 12.04
CA VAL A 229 -13.32 5.41 12.67
C VAL A 229 -12.41 4.20 12.88
N VAL A 230 -11.51 3.97 11.94
CA VAL A 230 -10.63 2.80 11.89
C VAL A 230 -9.23 3.23 11.42
N GLY A 231 -8.19 2.54 11.86
CA GLY A 231 -6.85 2.72 11.32
C GLY A 231 -6.82 2.38 9.82
N VAL A 232 -6.05 3.13 9.06
CA VAL A 232 -5.87 2.90 7.61
C VAL A 232 -4.39 2.94 7.32
N ASP A 233 -3.89 2.01 6.52
CA ASP A 233 -2.50 1.90 6.13
C ASP A 233 -1.99 3.15 5.37
N LEU A 234 -2.04 3.10 4.06
CA LEU A 234 -1.51 4.11 3.15
C LEU A 234 -2.49 4.37 1.98
N ASP A 235 -2.25 5.47 1.28
CA ASP A 235 -3.00 5.80 0.07
C ASP A 235 -2.35 5.09 -1.12
N ALA A 236 -2.82 3.87 -1.43
CA ALA A 236 -2.42 3.07 -2.59
C ALA A 236 -3.49 3.18 -3.68
N GLY A 237 -3.13 3.76 -4.79
CA GLY A 237 -3.96 3.91 -5.99
C GLY A 237 -3.38 3.15 -7.19
N PRO A 238 -3.50 3.68 -8.42
CA PRO A 238 -2.95 3.08 -9.63
C PRO A 238 -1.43 2.93 -9.58
N SER A 239 -0.92 1.82 -10.13
CA SER A 239 0.53 1.53 -10.15
C SER A 239 1.34 2.56 -10.93
N GLU A 240 2.54 2.85 -10.43
CA GLU A 240 3.42 3.88 -10.96
C GLU A 240 4.88 3.42 -10.96
N VAL A 241 5.58 3.62 -12.06
CA VAL A 241 7.03 3.45 -12.09
C VAL A 241 7.72 4.67 -12.67
N LEU A 242 8.85 5.05 -12.07
CA LEU A 242 9.81 5.96 -12.63
C LEU A 242 11.14 5.24 -12.78
N VAL A 243 11.65 5.16 -14.01
CA VAL A 243 12.91 4.48 -14.34
C VAL A 243 13.96 5.54 -14.64
N LEU A 244 14.99 5.63 -13.82
CA LEU A 244 16.16 6.48 -14.05
C LEU A 244 17.16 5.74 -14.91
N GLY A 245 17.28 6.14 -16.18
CA GLY A 245 18.27 5.63 -17.13
C GLY A 245 19.41 6.63 -17.30
N LEU A 246 20.46 6.50 -16.49
CA LEU A 246 21.61 7.39 -16.50
C LEU A 246 22.75 6.80 -17.36
N ASP A 247 24.00 7.07 -16.99
CA ASP A 247 25.15 6.49 -17.65
C ASP A 247 25.10 4.95 -17.64
N ALA A 248 25.60 4.31 -18.68
CA ALA A 248 25.62 2.86 -18.87
C ALA A 248 24.24 2.15 -18.90
N ALA A 249 23.11 2.88 -18.98
CA ALA A 249 21.78 2.30 -19.01
C ALA A 249 21.48 1.59 -20.35
N ASP A 250 20.88 0.38 -20.26
CA ASP A 250 20.41 -0.40 -21.40
C ASP A 250 18.99 0.00 -21.78
N ALA A 251 18.81 0.46 -23.02
CA ALA A 251 17.54 0.94 -23.54
C ALA A 251 16.43 -0.14 -23.55
N ASP A 252 16.79 -1.41 -23.71
CA ASP A 252 15.82 -2.51 -23.72
C ASP A 252 15.30 -2.81 -22.31
N LEU A 253 16.19 -2.74 -21.29
CA LEU A 253 15.79 -2.88 -19.89
C LEU A 253 14.89 -1.72 -19.45
N LEU A 254 15.24 -0.46 -19.79
CA LEU A 254 14.40 0.70 -19.47
C LEU A 254 12.99 0.57 -20.07
N ALA A 255 12.88 0.08 -21.30
CA ALA A 255 11.59 -0.14 -21.95
C ALA A 255 10.80 -1.28 -21.29
N ALA A 256 11.47 -2.35 -20.85
CA ALA A 256 10.85 -3.47 -20.16
C ALA A 256 10.29 -3.07 -18.79
N ASP A 257 11.06 -2.31 -18.02
CA ASP A 257 10.68 -1.83 -16.70
C ASP A 257 9.48 -0.86 -16.76
N LEU A 258 9.43 0.02 -17.78
CA LEU A 258 8.24 0.87 -17.99
C LEU A 258 6.99 0.02 -18.21
N ILE A 259 7.08 -1.00 -19.05
CA ILE A 259 5.95 -1.86 -19.39
C ILE A 259 5.46 -2.63 -18.16
N SER A 260 6.36 -3.15 -17.34
CA SER A 260 6.03 -4.05 -16.22
C SER A 260 5.03 -3.46 -15.23
N GLU A 261 5.05 -2.15 -15.03
CA GLU A 261 4.08 -1.47 -14.16
C GLU A 261 2.94 -0.81 -14.95
N ALA A 262 3.25 -0.28 -16.15
CA ALA A 262 2.22 0.35 -16.98
C ALA A 262 1.13 -0.63 -17.44
N GLU A 263 1.43 -1.94 -17.51
CA GLU A 263 0.46 -2.97 -17.93
C GLU A 263 -0.61 -3.31 -16.89
N HIS A 264 -0.52 -2.83 -15.64
CA HIS A 264 -1.48 -3.12 -14.57
C HIS A 264 -2.89 -2.60 -14.86
N GLY A 265 -3.01 -1.51 -15.62
CA GLY A 265 -4.33 -0.99 -15.99
C GLY A 265 -4.27 0.36 -16.70
N GLU A 266 -5.44 0.80 -17.18
CA GLU A 266 -5.56 2.06 -17.93
C GLU A 266 -5.14 3.29 -17.11
N THR A 267 -5.27 3.24 -15.79
CA THR A 267 -4.94 4.35 -14.88
C THR A 267 -3.49 4.32 -14.39
N SER A 268 -2.76 3.23 -14.65
CA SER A 268 -1.33 3.13 -14.32
C SER A 268 -0.49 4.07 -15.16
N CYS A 269 0.79 4.26 -14.81
CA CYS A 269 1.71 5.03 -15.60
C CYS A 269 3.17 4.58 -15.44
N GLY A 270 3.97 4.81 -16.50
CA GLY A 270 5.40 4.57 -16.51
C GLY A 270 6.15 5.77 -17.08
N VAL A 271 7.17 6.21 -16.37
CA VAL A 271 8.02 7.33 -16.81
C VAL A 271 9.47 6.85 -16.85
N VAL A 272 10.11 6.97 -18.02
CA VAL A 272 11.57 6.78 -18.13
C VAL A 272 12.22 8.15 -18.17
N VAL A 273 13.20 8.39 -17.32
CA VAL A 273 13.97 9.63 -17.28
C VAL A 273 15.41 9.33 -17.71
N VAL A 274 15.89 10.00 -18.75
CA VAL A 274 17.25 9.84 -19.27
C VAL A 274 17.93 11.20 -19.41
N THR A 275 19.26 11.21 -19.53
CA THR A 275 20.04 12.45 -19.73
C THR A 275 20.56 12.60 -21.16
N ASP A 276 20.28 11.61 -22.03
CA ASP A 276 20.71 11.59 -23.42
C ASP A 276 19.53 11.35 -24.38
N GLU A 277 19.35 12.23 -25.36
CA GLU A 277 18.26 12.13 -26.33
C GLU A 277 18.42 10.91 -27.27
N ALA A 278 19.64 10.49 -27.55
CA ALA A 278 19.87 9.28 -28.35
C ALA A 278 19.46 8.03 -27.60
N LEU A 279 19.67 7.98 -26.27
CA LEU A 279 19.16 6.93 -25.41
C LEU A 279 17.62 6.95 -25.38
N ALA A 280 16.99 8.12 -25.26
CA ALA A 280 15.53 8.24 -25.28
C ALA A 280 14.91 7.65 -26.57
N ARG A 281 15.51 7.91 -27.72
CA ARG A 281 15.07 7.36 -29.01
C ARG A 281 15.24 5.84 -29.07
N ARG A 282 16.36 5.28 -28.53
CA ARG A 282 16.54 3.83 -28.43
C ARG A 282 15.50 3.20 -27.52
N VAL A 283 15.21 3.80 -26.36
CA VAL A 283 14.13 3.34 -25.45
C VAL A 283 12.80 3.32 -26.18
N ALA A 284 12.44 4.38 -26.90
CA ALA A 284 11.18 4.44 -27.66
C ALA A 284 11.10 3.32 -28.71
N ALA A 285 12.19 3.03 -29.42
CA ALA A 285 12.23 1.95 -30.41
C ALA A 285 12.07 0.55 -29.76
N HIS A 286 12.68 0.32 -28.59
CA HIS A 286 12.51 -0.92 -27.85
C HIS A 286 11.09 -1.06 -27.31
N LEU A 287 10.53 0.03 -26.77
CA LEU A 287 9.17 0.08 -26.27
C LEU A 287 8.15 -0.29 -27.36
N GLU A 288 8.26 0.27 -28.55
CA GLU A 288 7.38 -0.07 -29.70
C GLU A 288 7.45 -1.56 -30.06
N ARG A 289 8.66 -2.13 -30.11
CA ARG A 289 8.82 -3.57 -30.37
C ARG A 289 8.18 -4.44 -29.30
N ARG A 290 8.37 -4.11 -28.02
CA ARG A 290 7.81 -4.86 -26.90
C ARG A 290 6.31 -4.73 -26.84
N LEU A 291 5.75 -3.54 -27.06
CA LEU A 291 4.31 -3.30 -27.11
C LEU A 291 3.64 -4.12 -28.21
N ALA A 292 4.31 -4.34 -29.36
CA ALA A 292 3.76 -5.14 -30.45
C ALA A 292 3.49 -6.61 -30.06
N SER A 293 4.18 -7.12 -29.02
CA SER A 293 4.01 -8.49 -28.51
C SER A 293 3.03 -8.62 -27.34
N LEU A 294 2.56 -7.50 -26.78
CA LEU A 294 1.62 -7.53 -25.67
C LEU A 294 0.18 -7.85 -26.15
N PRO A 295 -0.54 -8.68 -25.39
CA PRO A 295 -1.96 -8.95 -25.69
C PRO A 295 -2.83 -7.73 -25.36
N GLU A 296 -3.97 -7.61 -26.05
CA GLU A 296 -5.02 -6.69 -25.66
C GLU A 296 -5.76 -7.21 -24.40
N PRO A 297 -6.26 -6.33 -23.51
CA PRO A 297 -6.29 -4.85 -23.61
C PRO A 297 -5.04 -4.15 -23.04
N ARG A 298 -4.00 -4.86 -22.61
CA ARG A 298 -2.81 -4.28 -21.94
C ARG A 298 -2.06 -3.31 -22.84
N ARG A 299 -1.84 -3.71 -24.08
CA ARG A 299 -1.20 -2.86 -25.08
C ARG A 299 -1.94 -1.53 -25.27
N GLU A 300 -3.26 -1.56 -25.50
CA GLU A 300 -4.05 -0.35 -25.68
C GLU A 300 -4.06 0.54 -24.42
N GLY A 301 -4.06 -0.06 -23.25
CA GLY A 301 -3.92 0.65 -21.97
C GLY A 301 -2.66 1.53 -21.93
N ILE A 302 -1.50 0.96 -22.25
CA ILE A 302 -0.21 1.70 -22.26
C ILE A 302 -0.19 2.78 -23.36
N LEU A 303 -0.72 2.46 -24.55
CA LEU A 303 -0.82 3.43 -25.63
C LEU A 303 -1.69 4.64 -25.24
N ARG A 304 -2.77 4.38 -24.53
CA ARG A 304 -3.67 5.43 -24.02
C ARG A 304 -2.98 6.29 -22.96
N GLN A 305 -2.23 5.71 -22.02
CA GLN A 305 -1.43 6.44 -21.03
C GLN A 305 -0.46 7.43 -21.71
N GLY A 306 0.20 6.99 -22.79
CA GLY A 306 1.09 7.84 -23.60
C GLY A 306 0.34 8.99 -24.28
N ARG A 307 -0.82 8.70 -24.92
CA ARG A 307 -1.65 9.75 -25.57
C ARG A 307 -2.19 10.77 -24.59
N GLU A 308 -2.51 10.34 -23.37
CA GLU A 308 -2.98 11.23 -22.29
C GLU A 308 -1.85 11.97 -21.58
N GLY A 309 -0.58 11.67 -21.91
CA GLY A 309 0.61 12.30 -21.35
C GLY A 309 0.92 11.88 -19.90
N ARG A 310 0.38 10.74 -19.45
CA ARG A 310 0.68 10.16 -18.13
C ARG A 310 1.96 9.33 -18.14
N SER A 311 2.18 8.55 -19.20
CA SER A 311 3.42 7.85 -19.47
C SER A 311 4.26 8.60 -20.49
N ALA A 312 5.57 8.71 -20.24
CA ALA A 312 6.48 9.47 -21.07
C ALA A 312 7.94 8.99 -20.95
N ILE A 313 8.74 9.29 -21.96
CA ILE A 313 10.20 9.27 -21.88
C ILE A 313 10.63 10.72 -21.72
N VAL A 314 11.27 11.07 -20.62
CA VAL A 314 11.66 12.45 -20.28
C VAL A 314 13.17 12.58 -20.39
N VAL A 315 13.61 13.61 -21.13
CA VAL A 315 15.04 13.94 -21.27
C VAL A 315 15.36 15.08 -20.30
N ALA A 316 16.17 14.80 -19.30
CA ALA A 316 16.69 15.76 -18.34
C ALA A 316 18.03 16.34 -18.83
N ALA A 317 18.36 17.54 -18.39
CA ALA A 317 19.61 18.21 -18.80
C ALA A 317 20.86 17.48 -18.26
N ASP A 318 20.74 16.91 -17.06
CA ASP A 318 21.81 16.18 -16.36
C ASP A 318 21.22 15.24 -15.29
N GLU A 319 22.09 14.50 -14.62
CA GLU A 319 21.74 13.60 -13.53
C GLU A 319 21.03 14.33 -12.37
N ALA A 320 21.48 15.52 -12.00
CA ALA A 320 20.89 16.27 -10.89
C ALA A 320 19.45 16.65 -11.20
N ALA A 321 19.16 17.08 -12.43
CA ALA A 321 17.82 17.38 -12.92
C ALA A 321 16.94 16.12 -12.98
N ALA A 322 17.49 14.98 -13.38
CA ALA A 322 16.79 13.70 -13.40
C ALA A 322 16.36 13.25 -11.99
N ILE A 323 17.27 13.32 -11.02
CA ILE A 323 17.00 13.01 -9.61
C ILE A 323 15.98 13.99 -9.04
N ALA A 324 16.12 15.29 -9.26
CA ALA A 324 15.19 16.31 -8.78
C ALA A 324 13.77 16.06 -9.33
N PHE A 325 13.64 15.64 -10.58
CA PHE A 325 12.36 15.29 -11.15
C PHE A 325 11.79 13.99 -10.55
N SER A 326 12.62 12.98 -10.28
CA SER A 326 12.20 11.78 -9.56
C SER A 326 11.63 12.10 -8.17
N GLU A 327 12.31 12.99 -7.42
CA GLU A 327 11.84 13.47 -6.11
C GLU A 327 10.52 14.24 -6.21
N GLU A 328 10.33 15.02 -7.30
CA GLU A 328 9.07 15.71 -7.58
C GLU A 328 7.94 14.75 -7.91
N VAL A 329 8.21 13.71 -8.67
CA VAL A 329 7.22 12.67 -8.99
C VAL A 329 6.91 11.83 -7.76
N ALA A 330 7.89 11.46 -6.94
CA ALA A 330 7.73 10.61 -5.77
C ALA A 330 6.92 9.33 -6.07
N ALA A 331 7.41 8.58 -7.05
CA ALA A 331 6.71 7.42 -7.59
C ALA A 331 6.67 6.24 -6.61
N GLU A 332 5.72 5.34 -6.82
CA GLU A 332 5.59 4.07 -6.12
C GLU A 332 6.88 3.24 -6.25
N HIS A 333 7.34 3.03 -7.47
CA HIS A 333 8.60 2.34 -7.78
C HIS A 333 9.56 3.31 -8.45
N VAL A 334 10.80 3.39 -7.96
CA VAL A 334 11.90 4.05 -8.66
C VAL A 334 12.96 3.00 -8.97
N ILE A 335 13.24 2.78 -10.28
CA ILE A 335 14.26 1.83 -10.74
C ILE A 335 15.46 2.62 -11.23
N VAL A 336 16.66 2.29 -10.76
CA VAL A 336 17.89 3.03 -11.04
C VAL A 336 18.81 2.20 -11.89
N HIS A 337 19.02 2.63 -13.15
CA HIS A 337 20.02 2.11 -14.06
C HIS A 337 21.14 3.14 -14.23
N ALA A 338 22.25 2.94 -13.54
CA ALA A 338 23.43 3.78 -13.57
C ALA A 338 24.69 2.95 -13.35
N ALA A 339 25.85 3.46 -13.71
CA ALA A 339 27.13 2.80 -13.43
C ALA A 339 27.38 2.66 -11.92
N ASP A 340 27.04 3.71 -11.14
CA ASP A 340 27.00 3.67 -9.66
C ASP A 340 25.56 3.87 -9.19
N ALA A 341 24.75 2.82 -9.32
CA ALA A 341 23.35 2.85 -8.95
C ALA A 341 23.13 3.05 -7.45
N ASP A 342 24.05 2.57 -6.60
CA ASP A 342 23.97 2.76 -5.14
C ASP A 342 24.15 4.22 -4.75
N ALA A 343 25.11 4.94 -5.35
CA ALA A 343 25.31 6.36 -5.10
C ALA A 343 24.11 7.20 -5.55
N VAL A 344 23.47 6.87 -6.68
CA VAL A 344 22.25 7.52 -7.14
C VAL A 344 21.09 7.23 -6.18
N ALA A 345 20.87 5.97 -5.82
CA ALA A 345 19.81 5.54 -4.90
C ALA A 345 19.94 6.20 -3.53
N GLY A 346 21.16 6.38 -3.02
CA GLY A 346 21.42 7.06 -1.74
C GLY A 346 21.00 8.54 -1.71
N ARG A 347 20.70 9.15 -2.86
CA ARG A 347 20.22 10.54 -3.00
C ARG A 347 18.69 10.62 -3.13
N LEU A 348 18.01 9.50 -3.35
CA LEU A 348 16.55 9.44 -3.46
C LEU A 348 15.92 9.33 -2.06
N ARG A 349 14.93 10.17 -1.78
CA ARG A 349 14.20 10.23 -0.49
C ARG A 349 12.71 10.00 -0.66
N CYS A 350 12.17 10.27 -1.85
CA CYS A 350 10.75 10.24 -2.13
C CYS A 350 10.44 9.11 -3.14
N ALA A 351 10.43 7.86 -2.65
CA ALA A 351 10.04 6.70 -3.42
C ALA A 351 9.33 5.69 -2.51
N GLY A 352 8.32 5.00 -3.02
CA GLY A 352 7.69 3.89 -2.27
C GLY A 352 8.68 2.75 -2.09
N THR A 353 9.42 2.39 -3.16
CA THR A 353 10.60 1.51 -3.12
C THR A 353 11.62 1.94 -4.17
N VAL A 354 12.89 1.68 -3.89
CA VAL A 354 13.99 1.92 -4.84
C VAL A 354 14.58 0.58 -5.25
N CYS A 355 14.54 0.29 -6.55
CA CYS A 355 15.15 -0.88 -7.18
C CYS A 355 16.52 -0.48 -7.75
N ILE A 356 17.61 -1.08 -7.25
CA ILE A 356 18.97 -0.63 -7.49
C ILE A 356 19.68 -1.56 -8.49
N GLY A 357 20.05 -1.01 -9.65
CA GLY A 357 20.85 -1.69 -10.66
C GLY A 357 20.05 -2.55 -11.65
N ALA A 358 20.71 -2.94 -12.74
CA ALA A 358 20.12 -3.58 -13.91
C ALA A 358 19.46 -4.96 -13.65
N TYR A 359 19.78 -5.62 -12.55
CA TYR A 359 19.22 -6.93 -12.18
C TYR A 359 18.11 -6.86 -11.13
N THR A 360 17.59 -5.67 -10.86
CA THR A 360 16.56 -5.43 -9.83
C THR A 360 15.28 -4.87 -10.45
N PRO A 361 14.55 -5.63 -11.27
CA PRO A 361 13.25 -5.19 -11.77
C PRO A 361 12.25 -5.14 -10.60
N SER A 362 11.29 -4.20 -10.63
CA SER A 362 10.24 -4.05 -9.59
C SER A 362 9.48 -5.36 -9.34
N VAL A 363 9.25 -6.14 -10.38
CA VAL A 363 8.52 -7.42 -10.29
C VAL A 363 9.19 -8.46 -9.38
N ALA A 364 10.50 -8.39 -9.16
CA ALA A 364 11.17 -9.26 -8.19
C ALA A 364 10.69 -8.98 -6.76
N GLY A 365 10.56 -7.71 -6.39
CA GLY A 365 9.96 -7.26 -5.13
C GLY A 365 8.48 -7.60 -5.06
N SER A 366 7.76 -7.41 -6.15
CA SER A 366 6.31 -7.66 -6.21
C SER A 366 5.93 -9.12 -6.02
N TYR A 367 6.82 -10.07 -6.30
CA TYR A 367 6.49 -11.49 -6.19
C TYR A 367 7.27 -12.25 -5.12
N VAL A 368 8.60 -12.05 -5.00
CA VAL A 368 9.40 -13.05 -4.26
C VAL A 368 10.58 -12.49 -3.46
N ALA A 369 11.12 -11.31 -3.76
CA ALA A 369 12.31 -10.81 -3.08
C ALA A 369 12.11 -10.57 -1.57
N GLY A 370 10.87 -10.33 -1.14
CA GLY A 370 10.50 -10.18 0.27
C GLY A 370 10.08 -8.77 0.66
N THR A 371 10.37 -7.76 -0.15
CA THR A 371 9.80 -6.42 0.02
C THR A 371 8.30 -6.43 -0.25
N ASN A 372 7.58 -5.45 0.30
CA ASN A 372 6.12 -5.39 0.13
C ASN A 372 5.75 -4.52 -1.07
N HIS A 373 4.84 -5.00 -1.91
CA HIS A 373 4.38 -4.26 -3.08
C HIS A 373 3.15 -3.37 -2.82
N VAL A 374 2.61 -3.36 -1.60
CA VAL A 374 1.57 -2.39 -1.21
C VAL A 374 2.29 -1.10 -0.83
N LEU A 375 2.37 -0.19 -1.77
CA LEU A 375 3.20 0.99 -1.73
C LEU A 375 2.38 2.27 -1.91
N PRO A 376 2.86 3.43 -1.44
CA PRO A 376 2.19 4.70 -1.63
C PRO A 376 2.29 5.15 -3.10
N THR A 377 1.17 5.58 -3.67
CA THR A 377 1.05 6.11 -5.03
C THR A 377 0.63 7.58 -5.01
N GLY A 378 0.48 8.21 -6.17
CA GLY A 378 -0.03 9.59 -6.27
C GLY A 378 0.89 10.62 -5.62
N GLY A 379 2.19 10.33 -5.46
CA GLY A 379 3.14 11.20 -4.78
C GLY A 379 3.13 11.08 -3.26
N ALA A 380 2.34 10.18 -2.69
CA ALA A 380 2.28 9.96 -1.24
C ALA A 380 3.59 9.40 -0.66
N ALA A 381 4.51 8.90 -1.49
CA ALA A 381 5.85 8.48 -1.07
C ALA A 381 6.69 9.60 -0.38
N ARG A 382 6.24 10.86 -0.47
CA ARG A 382 6.84 11.99 0.28
C ARG A 382 6.61 11.93 1.79
N HIS A 383 5.53 11.29 2.23
CA HIS A 383 5.09 11.30 3.63
C HIS A 383 4.56 9.94 4.13
N SER A 384 4.50 8.96 3.25
CA SER A 384 4.02 7.61 3.55
C SER A 384 5.03 6.58 3.09
N ALA A 385 5.06 5.43 3.75
CA ALA A 385 5.91 4.29 3.42
C ALA A 385 5.09 3.10 2.95
N GLY A 386 5.73 2.12 2.33
CA GLY A 386 5.11 0.85 2.00
C GLY A 386 4.61 0.07 3.22
N LEU A 387 3.69 -0.85 2.99
CA LEU A 387 3.11 -1.66 4.06
C LEU A 387 4.19 -2.43 4.82
N SER A 388 4.12 -2.36 6.13
CA SER A 388 5.07 -3.01 7.04
C SER A 388 4.36 -3.51 8.29
N VAL A 389 5.07 -4.23 9.16
CA VAL A 389 4.55 -4.66 10.47
C VAL A 389 4.09 -3.50 11.33
N THR A 390 4.66 -2.30 11.14
CA THR A 390 4.33 -1.12 11.95
C THR A 390 2.90 -0.62 11.74
N HIS A 391 2.24 -0.98 10.62
CA HIS A 391 0.83 -0.69 10.39
C HIS A 391 -0.10 -1.57 11.24
N PHE A 392 0.42 -2.69 11.75
CA PHE A 392 -0.33 -3.68 12.52
C PHE A 392 0.01 -3.69 14.01
N VAL A 393 0.88 -2.80 14.47
CA VAL A 393 1.18 -2.59 15.90
C VAL A 393 0.80 -1.18 16.33
N ARG A 394 0.61 -0.99 17.63
CA ARG A 394 0.34 0.33 18.20
C ARG A 394 1.50 0.73 19.10
N ARG A 395 2.03 1.91 18.91
CA ARG A 395 2.97 2.51 19.85
C ARG A 395 2.21 2.95 21.10
N GLN A 396 2.56 2.39 22.25
CA GLN A 396 1.96 2.70 23.53
C GLN A 396 3.05 3.09 24.52
N SER A 397 3.08 4.36 24.91
CA SER A 397 3.94 4.83 26.00
C SER A 397 3.44 4.32 27.34
N PHE A 398 4.35 4.10 28.28
CA PHE A 398 4.04 3.84 29.68
C PHE A 398 5.00 4.61 30.59
N GLU A 399 4.52 4.90 31.78
CA GLU A 399 5.26 5.56 32.85
C GLU A 399 5.14 4.75 34.13
N ARG A 400 6.23 4.66 34.88
CA ARG A 400 6.28 4.07 36.22
C ARG A 400 7.12 4.97 37.11
N ILE A 401 6.48 5.58 38.09
CA ILE A 401 7.11 6.54 38.98
C ILE A 401 7.02 6.03 40.42
N THR A 402 8.14 6.03 41.14
CA THR A 402 8.15 5.70 42.56
C THR A 402 7.66 6.89 43.38
N ARG A 403 7.33 6.66 44.69
CA ARG A 403 6.93 7.75 45.59
C ARG A 403 8.02 8.85 45.70
N ASP A 404 9.28 8.44 45.80
CA ASP A 404 10.41 9.38 45.92
C ASP A 404 10.64 10.12 44.60
N GLY A 405 10.56 9.43 43.45
CA GLY A 405 10.62 10.06 42.13
C GLY A 405 9.50 11.09 41.95
N LEU A 406 8.28 10.77 42.35
CA LEU A 406 7.14 11.71 42.29
C LEU A 406 7.37 12.92 43.23
N ALA A 407 7.90 12.70 44.42
CA ALA A 407 8.23 13.77 45.34
C ALA A 407 9.28 14.72 44.75
N ALA A 408 10.29 14.17 44.06
CA ALA A 408 11.32 14.99 43.36
C ALA A 408 10.74 15.80 42.19
N LEU A 409 9.76 15.25 41.44
CA LEU A 409 9.11 15.96 40.33
C LEU A 409 8.08 17.00 40.78
N ARG A 410 7.54 16.89 42.01
CA ARG A 410 6.47 17.76 42.52
C ARG A 410 6.69 19.25 42.36
N PRO A 411 7.87 19.84 42.67
CA PRO A 411 8.09 21.29 42.51
C PRO A 411 7.91 21.77 41.08
N THR A 412 8.40 20.98 40.11
CA THR A 412 8.28 21.30 38.70
C THR A 412 6.82 21.20 38.26
N ILE A 413 6.09 20.14 38.67
CA ILE A 413 4.66 19.98 38.40
C ILE A 413 3.86 21.14 38.98
N ALA A 414 4.16 21.57 40.22
CA ALA A 414 3.48 22.70 40.88
C ALA A 414 3.63 24.00 40.09
N THR A 415 4.86 24.24 39.55
CA THR A 415 5.14 25.42 38.72
C THR A 415 4.31 25.40 37.44
N TRP A 416 4.29 24.29 36.72
CA TRP A 416 3.49 24.14 35.49
C TRP A 416 1.99 24.26 35.75
N ALA A 417 1.48 23.51 36.73
CA ALA A 417 0.08 23.55 37.10
C ALA A 417 -0.41 24.93 37.51
N GLY A 418 0.48 25.70 38.18
CA GLY A 418 0.19 27.09 38.56
C GLY A 418 0.11 28.02 37.34
N HIS A 419 1.03 27.91 36.39
CA HIS A 419 1.03 28.72 35.16
C HIS A 419 -0.15 28.39 34.23
N GLU A 420 -0.53 27.12 34.16
CA GLU A 420 -1.64 26.68 33.35
C GLU A 420 -3.01 26.84 34.00
N GLY A 421 -3.07 27.21 35.29
CA GLY A 421 -4.29 27.37 36.05
C GLY A 421 -5.03 26.05 36.30
N LEU A 422 -4.29 24.95 36.46
CA LEU A 422 -4.82 23.58 36.61
C LEU A 422 -4.56 23.00 38.02
N PRO A 423 -5.22 23.50 39.08
CA PRO A 423 -4.98 23.06 40.45
C PRO A 423 -5.26 21.59 40.69
N GLY A 424 -6.14 20.98 39.92
CA GLY A 424 -6.44 19.55 39.99
C GLY A 424 -5.26 18.66 39.62
N HIS A 425 -4.35 19.14 38.76
CA HIS A 425 -3.10 18.42 38.40
C HIS A 425 -2.17 18.31 39.61
N LEU A 426 -1.95 19.42 40.36
CA LEU A 426 -1.15 19.40 41.57
C LEU A 426 -1.80 18.59 42.68
N ALA A 427 -3.13 18.72 42.87
CA ALA A 427 -3.88 17.96 43.87
C ALA A 427 -3.75 16.44 43.64
N ALA A 428 -3.68 15.98 42.37
CA ALA A 428 -3.46 14.57 42.05
C ALA A 428 -2.09 14.05 42.51
N VAL A 429 -1.05 14.90 42.49
CA VAL A 429 0.30 14.59 42.99
C VAL A 429 0.29 14.58 44.52
N ASP A 430 -0.27 15.62 45.15
CA ASP A 430 -0.34 15.78 46.60
C ASP A 430 -1.08 14.65 47.28
N ALA A 431 -2.16 14.17 46.68
CA ALA A 431 -2.94 13.02 47.17
C ALA A 431 -2.15 11.69 47.22
N ARG A 432 -1.03 11.59 46.45
CA ARG A 432 -0.14 10.41 46.44
C ARG A 432 1.02 10.55 47.41
N LEU A 433 1.37 11.75 47.77
CA LEU A 433 2.50 12.03 48.68
C LEU A 433 2.10 12.12 50.12
N GLY A 434 0.82 12.37 50.42
CA GLY A 434 0.24 12.46 51.77
C GLY A 434 0.15 13.86 52.24
#